data_c0c0e2fb843544a29b21ca8a02f3f6c5
#
_entry.id   c0c0e2fb843544a29b21ca8a02f3f6c5
#
_cell.length_a   1.000
_cell.length_b   1.000
_cell.length_c   1.000
_cell.angle_alpha   90.00
_cell.angle_beta   90.00
_cell.angle_gamma   90.00
#
_symmetry.space_group_name_H-M   'P 1'
#
loop_
_entity.id
_entity.type
_entity.pdbx_description
1 polymer ?
#
loop_
_entity_poly.entity_id
_entity_poly.type
_entity_poly.pdbx_seq_one_letter_code
_entity_poly.pdbx_strand_id
1 'polypeptide(L)'
;MSGLSLVLLTVLMVAAGQMTQTLYVPAMGDMADALQVSGQALPLVMAFYLIPYGLFQFVYGPLSDRHGRRPVLLVGLGIYVLGSALILLVPTYPMLLLGSFVQGAGTAAAGSLCRSLMRDRFEGAELVRYNGYVSMGIMLAPLLAPLAGGWLNLHFGWQSMYGFLLATGLVILLVMSLCFRETLPAERRHVQPMLPAYQYVLHHGGFRRQLGMLIATFAGLILYEAVFSVLAGRQGNLTSAEISLLFILPLPLYFGGAMLASMKAAVWSVRRMQWLASAGLLGGAVLVLAGGLLPELGLFMLVLGGGLYFAGAGLLFPVATSKAVAPFSQHAGTAGALLGGCANLGGGLFLLVQGLLPEMDQRVLGGLLLACAGLVVWFLLPEEEALPAPGV
;
A
#
# COMPACT_ATOMS: atom_id res chain seq x y z
N MET A 1 -9.41 24.28 15.48
CA MET A 1 -8.55 23.11 15.71
C MET A 1 -7.11 23.60 15.73
N SER A 2 -6.28 23.18 16.70
CA SER A 2 -4.84 23.48 16.71
C SER A 2 -4.13 22.74 15.56
N GLY A 3 -2.93 23.23 15.20
CA GLY A 3 -2.12 22.55 14.17
C GLY A 3 -1.80 21.10 14.55
N LEU A 4 -1.47 20.84 15.82
CA LEU A 4 -1.19 19.49 16.32
C LEU A 4 -2.42 18.56 16.24
N SER A 5 -3.62 19.08 16.54
CA SER A 5 -4.85 18.28 16.42
C SER A 5 -5.15 17.90 14.98
N LEU A 6 -4.85 18.77 14.00
CA LEU A 6 -4.97 18.45 12.58
C LEU A 6 -4.00 17.33 12.19
N VAL A 7 -2.76 17.41 12.63
CA VAL A 7 -1.74 16.39 12.34
C VAL A 7 -2.16 15.03 12.91
N LEU A 8 -2.55 14.98 14.19
CA LEU A 8 -3.00 13.74 14.83
C LEU A 8 -4.20 13.13 14.12
N LEU A 9 -5.18 13.94 13.75
CA LEU A 9 -6.36 13.47 13.05
C LEU A 9 -6.03 12.96 11.64
N THR A 10 -5.12 13.62 10.94
CA THR A 10 -4.64 13.17 9.63
C THR A 10 -3.89 11.85 9.75
N VAL A 11 -3.01 11.70 10.75
CA VAL A 11 -2.29 10.47 11.03
C VAL A 11 -3.26 9.32 11.31
N LEU A 12 -4.25 9.52 12.19
CA LEU A 12 -5.26 8.51 12.51
C LEU A 12 -6.07 8.09 11.30
N MET A 13 -6.50 9.06 10.48
CA MET A 13 -7.28 8.82 9.27
C MET A 13 -6.51 7.96 8.25
N VAL A 14 -5.23 8.29 8.01
CA VAL A 14 -4.40 7.52 7.08
C VAL A 14 -4.04 6.16 7.66
N ALA A 15 -3.73 6.09 8.95
CA ALA A 15 -3.45 4.85 9.65
C ALA A 15 -4.64 3.88 9.57
N ALA A 16 -5.87 4.36 9.78
CA ALA A 16 -7.08 3.53 9.64
C ALA A 16 -7.20 2.92 8.23
N GLY A 17 -6.91 3.69 7.18
CA GLY A 17 -6.87 3.18 5.80
C GLY A 17 -5.80 2.09 5.60
N GLN A 18 -4.60 2.28 6.15
CA GLN A 18 -3.52 1.28 6.07
C GLN A 18 -3.84 0.03 6.91
N MET A 19 -4.42 0.20 8.10
CA MET A 19 -4.85 -0.93 8.94
C MET A 19 -5.93 -1.77 8.24
N THR A 20 -6.86 -1.14 7.52
CA THR A 20 -7.91 -1.86 6.77
C THR A 20 -7.32 -2.86 5.78
N GLN A 21 -6.16 -2.58 5.22
CA GLN A 21 -5.49 -3.42 4.24
C GLN A 21 -4.87 -4.70 4.86
N THR A 22 -4.35 -4.63 6.08
CA THR A 22 -3.51 -5.69 6.66
C THR A 22 -4.05 -6.31 7.94
N LEU A 23 -5.07 -5.72 8.59
CA LEU A 23 -5.61 -6.15 9.87
C LEU A 23 -6.12 -7.59 9.84
N TYR A 24 -6.80 -8.01 8.76
CA TYR A 24 -7.42 -9.32 8.62
C TYR A 24 -6.47 -10.40 8.04
N VAL A 25 -5.29 -9.99 7.56
CA VAL A 25 -4.37 -10.91 6.88
C VAL A 25 -4.03 -12.16 7.71
N PRO A 26 -3.71 -12.07 9.02
CA PRO A 26 -3.41 -13.28 9.82
C PRO A 26 -4.60 -14.22 10.00
N ALA A 27 -5.81 -13.70 9.89
CA ALA A 27 -7.05 -14.45 10.08
C ALA A 27 -7.64 -15.02 8.78
N MET A 28 -6.95 -14.88 7.63
CA MET A 28 -7.47 -15.34 6.35
C MET A 28 -7.83 -16.83 6.33
N GLY A 29 -7.09 -17.69 7.07
CA GLY A 29 -7.43 -19.09 7.22
C GLY A 29 -8.79 -19.28 7.87
N ASP A 30 -8.97 -18.69 9.06
CA ASP A 30 -10.23 -18.78 9.84
C ASP A 30 -11.42 -18.15 9.07
N MET A 31 -11.14 -17.06 8.31
CA MET A 31 -12.16 -16.44 7.45
C MET A 31 -12.58 -17.36 6.30
N ALA A 32 -11.62 -18.07 5.69
CA ALA A 32 -11.92 -19.00 4.61
C ALA A 32 -12.82 -20.12 5.08
N ASP A 33 -12.53 -20.71 6.25
CA ASP A 33 -13.32 -21.76 6.87
C ASP A 33 -14.71 -21.26 7.27
N ALA A 34 -14.80 -20.08 7.90
CA ALA A 34 -16.07 -19.50 8.34
C ALA A 34 -16.99 -19.12 7.17
N LEU A 35 -16.42 -18.65 6.05
CA LEU A 35 -17.14 -18.25 4.84
C LEU A 35 -17.33 -19.41 3.83
N GLN A 36 -16.77 -20.60 4.15
CA GLN A 36 -16.79 -21.79 3.30
C GLN A 36 -16.26 -21.54 1.88
N VAL A 37 -15.17 -20.80 1.79
CA VAL A 37 -14.47 -20.51 0.53
C VAL A 37 -13.05 -21.06 0.57
N SER A 38 -12.44 -21.25 -0.60
CA SER A 38 -11.03 -21.64 -0.64
C SER A 38 -10.15 -20.51 -0.05
N GLY A 39 -9.07 -20.87 0.65
CA GLY A 39 -8.10 -19.86 1.13
C GLY A 39 -7.53 -18.98 0.03
N GLN A 40 -7.56 -19.45 -1.22
CA GLN A 40 -7.12 -18.70 -2.41
C GLN A 40 -8.09 -17.59 -2.81
N ALA A 41 -9.33 -17.61 -2.34
CA ALA A 41 -10.31 -16.55 -2.59
C ALA A 41 -10.07 -15.31 -1.71
N LEU A 42 -9.42 -15.47 -0.56
CA LEU A 42 -9.24 -14.36 0.41
C LEU A 42 -8.30 -13.25 -0.07
N PRO A 43 -7.22 -13.49 -0.82
CA PRO A 43 -6.43 -12.43 -1.45
C PRO A 43 -7.23 -11.47 -2.33
N LEU A 44 -8.35 -11.92 -2.91
CA LEU A 44 -9.26 -11.05 -3.66
C LEU A 44 -9.89 -9.94 -2.82
N VAL A 45 -10.06 -10.14 -1.52
CA VAL A 45 -10.52 -9.11 -0.58
C VAL A 45 -9.58 -7.90 -0.63
N MET A 46 -8.26 -8.16 -0.64
CA MET A 46 -7.25 -7.10 -0.75
C MET A 46 -7.26 -6.46 -2.15
N ALA A 47 -7.45 -7.25 -3.22
CA ALA A 47 -7.59 -6.71 -4.57
C ALA A 47 -8.78 -5.76 -4.68
N PHE A 48 -9.95 -6.17 -4.16
CA PHE A 48 -11.18 -5.38 -4.14
C PHE A 48 -11.08 -4.13 -3.28
N TYR A 49 -10.15 -4.07 -2.32
CA TYR A 49 -9.81 -2.85 -1.59
C TYR A 49 -8.84 -1.96 -2.39
N LEU A 50 -7.74 -2.51 -2.90
CA LEU A 50 -6.65 -1.75 -3.52
C LEU A 50 -7.01 -1.11 -4.86
N ILE A 51 -7.82 -1.81 -5.68
CA ILE A 51 -8.23 -1.28 -6.99
C ILE A 51 -9.01 0.03 -6.85
N PRO A 52 -10.13 0.09 -6.09
CA PRO A 52 -10.83 1.35 -5.89
C PRO A 52 -9.99 2.37 -5.09
N TYR A 53 -9.20 1.92 -4.11
CA TYR A 53 -8.29 2.82 -3.40
C TYR A 53 -7.33 3.53 -4.35
N GLY A 54 -6.70 2.83 -5.29
CA GLY A 54 -5.83 3.42 -6.30
C GLY A 54 -6.57 4.34 -7.28
N LEU A 55 -7.71 3.89 -7.82
CA LEU A 55 -8.52 4.66 -8.78
C LEU A 55 -9.05 5.97 -8.19
N PHE A 56 -9.64 5.90 -7.02
CA PHE A 56 -10.25 7.07 -6.39
C PHE A 56 -9.23 8.08 -5.87
N GLN A 57 -7.95 7.71 -5.69
CA GLN A 57 -6.89 8.69 -5.39
C GLN A 57 -6.76 9.73 -6.51
N PHE A 58 -6.97 9.35 -7.77
CA PHE A 58 -6.95 10.29 -8.89
C PHE A 58 -8.17 11.22 -8.93
N VAL A 59 -9.28 10.80 -8.31
CA VAL A 59 -10.53 11.56 -8.30
C VAL A 59 -10.60 12.54 -7.13
N TYR A 60 -10.21 12.10 -5.93
CA TYR A 60 -10.39 12.91 -4.72
C TYR A 60 -9.49 14.14 -4.65
N GLY A 61 -8.28 14.10 -5.22
CA GLY A 61 -7.43 15.27 -5.31
C GLY A 61 -8.17 16.45 -5.95
N PRO A 62 -8.53 16.34 -7.25
CA PRO A 62 -9.27 17.37 -7.99
C PRO A 62 -10.59 17.77 -7.36
N LEU A 63 -11.33 16.76 -6.91
CA LEU A 63 -12.62 16.99 -6.30
C LEU A 63 -12.51 17.90 -5.07
N SER A 64 -11.43 17.71 -4.29
CA SER A 64 -11.16 18.51 -3.10
C SER A 64 -10.61 19.91 -3.41
N ASP A 65 -9.89 20.06 -4.53
CA ASP A 65 -9.43 21.37 -4.99
C ASP A 65 -10.60 22.25 -5.46
N ARG A 66 -11.67 21.61 -5.96
CA ARG A 66 -12.89 22.28 -6.41
C ARG A 66 -13.88 22.56 -5.29
N HIS A 67 -14.15 21.57 -4.43
CA HIS A 67 -15.25 21.65 -3.44
C HIS A 67 -14.76 21.96 -2.03
N GLY A 68 -13.44 21.94 -1.79
CA GLY A 68 -12.83 22.06 -0.47
C GLY A 68 -12.45 20.68 0.10
N ARG A 69 -11.52 20.69 1.06
CA ARG A 69 -10.99 19.47 1.68
C ARG A 69 -12.01 18.76 2.56
N ARG A 70 -12.73 19.56 3.39
CA ARG A 70 -13.64 19.04 4.39
C ARG A 70 -14.79 18.20 3.81
N PRO A 71 -15.60 18.68 2.85
CA PRO A 71 -16.72 17.90 2.34
C PRO A 71 -16.26 16.59 1.67
N VAL A 72 -15.16 16.64 0.94
CA VAL A 72 -14.62 15.45 0.26
C VAL A 72 -14.13 14.39 1.24
N LEU A 73 -13.45 14.80 2.31
CA LEU A 73 -13.02 13.89 3.37
C LEU A 73 -14.20 13.28 4.13
N LEU A 74 -15.23 14.07 4.46
CA LEU A 74 -16.42 13.56 5.15
C LEU A 74 -17.18 12.55 4.30
N VAL A 75 -17.31 12.80 2.99
CA VAL A 75 -17.93 11.84 2.05
C VAL A 75 -17.09 10.56 1.97
N GLY A 76 -15.77 10.67 1.80
CA GLY A 76 -14.88 9.52 1.77
C GLY A 76 -14.95 8.67 3.05
N LEU A 77 -14.90 9.31 4.22
CA LEU A 77 -15.04 8.62 5.51
C LEU A 77 -16.43 7.99 5.68
N GLY A 78 -17.49 8.65 5.22
CA GLY A 78 -18.84 8.08 5.21
C GLY A 78 -18.94 6.82 4.34
N ILE A 79 -18.33 6.84 3.16
CA ILE A 79 -18.23 5.68 2.27
C ILE A 79 -17.43 4.54 2.95
N TYR A 80 -16.32 4.86 3.61
CA TYR A 80 -15.53 3.87 4.37
C TYR A 80 -16.34 3.21 5.49
N VAL A 81 -17.04 4.00 6.28
CA VAL A 81 -17.93 3.51 7.37
C VAL A 81 -19.05 2.62 6.80
N LEU A 82 -19.65 3.03 5.68
CA LEU A 82 -20.65 2.21 4.98
C LEU A 82 -20.08 0.85 4.55
N GLY A 83 -18.89 0.81 3.94
CA GLY A 83 -18.22 -0.43 3.56
C GLY A 83 -17.97 -1.36 4.74
N SER A 84 -17.50 -0.81 5.86
CA SER A 84 -17.28 -1.58 7.10
C SER A 84 -18.58 -2.13 7.68
N ALA A 85 -19.66 -1.35 7.65
CA ALA A 85 -20.98 -1.76 8.12
C ALA A 85 -21.57 -2.87 7.24
N LEU A 86 -21.44 -2.79 5.92
CA LEU A 86 -21.94 -3.82 4.98
C LEU A 86 -21.35 -5.19 5.29
N ILE A 87 -20.05 -5.27 5.58
CA ILE A 87 -19.38 -6.54 5.90
C ILE A 87 -19.92 -7.16 7.17
N LEU A 88 -20.23 -6.33 8.18
CA LEU A 88 -20.74 -6.81 9.48
C LEU A 88 -22.22 -7.21 9.42
N LEU A 89 -23.03 -6.46 8.68
CA LEU A 89 -24.47 -6.70 8.59
C LEU A 89 -24.77 -7.97 7.78
N VAL A 90 -23.95 -8.28 6.77
CA VAL A 90 -24.14 -9.44 5.90
C VAL A 90 -22.79 -10.16 5.74
N PRO A 91 -22.38 -10.99 6.70
CA PRO A 91 -21.06 -11.62 6.72
C PRO A 91 -20.98 -12.79 5.72
N THR A 92 -21.07 -12.49 4.45
CA THR A 92 -20.89 -13.43 3.33
C THR A 92 -19.71 -13.01 2.46
N TYR A 93 -19.10 -13.96 1.75
CA TYR A 93 -17.96 -13.67 0.89
C TYR A 93 -18.25 -12.59 -0.19
N PRO A 94 -19.38 -12.58 -0.90
CA PRO A 94 -19.70 -11.51 -1.86
C PRO A 94 -19.81 -10.14 -1.18
N MET A 95 -20.38 -10.05 0.02
CA MET A 95 -20.49 -8.81 0.77
C MET A 95 -19.14 -8.37 1.36
N LEU A 96 -18.27 -9.30 1.68
CA LEU A 96 -16.88 -9.00 2.06
C LEU A 96 -16.13 -8.32 0.89
N LEU A 97 -16.26 -8.84 -0.33
CA LEU A 97 -15.67 -8.22 -1.52
C LEU A 97 -16.27 -6.84 -1.80
N LEU A 98 -17.60 -6.72 -1.81
CA LEU A 98 -18.30 -5.45 -2.05
C LEU A 98 -17.95 -4.41 -0.98
N GLY A 99 -17.99 -4.80 0.30
CA GLY A 99 -17.65 -3.92 1.41
C GLY A 99 -16.20 -3.45 1.35
N SER A 100 -15.26 -4.34 0.98
CA SER A 100 -13.85 -3.97 0.77
C SER A 100 -13.67 -3.00 -0.40
N PHE A 101 -14.42 -3.17 -1.49
CA PHE A 101 -14.46 -2.22 -2.60
C PHE A 101 -14.92 -0.84 -2.11
N VAL A 102 -16.01 -0.78 -1.36
CA VAL A 102 -16.55 0.45 -0.80
C VAL A 102 -15.58 1.07 0.21
N GLN A 103 -14.95 0.25 1.08
CA GLN A 103 -13.92 0.73 2.01
C GLN A 103 -12.73 1.36 1.27
N GLY A 104 -12.21 0.69 0.22
CA GLY A 104 -11.11 1.19 -0.58
C GLY A 104 -11.43 2.50 -1.28
N ALA A 105 -12.63 2.61 -1.87
CA ALA A 105 -13.12 3.86 -2.46
C ALA A 105 -13.20 4.99 -1.42
N GLY A 106 -13.64 4.69 -0.21
CA GLY A 106 -13.76 5.68 0.87
C GLY A 106 -12.42 6.16 1.40
N THR A 107 -11.51 5.24 1.71
CA THR A 107 -10.18 5.55 2.30
C THR A 107 -9.25 6.26 1.33
N ALA A 108 -9.49 6.15 0.03
CA ALA A 108 -8.72 6.85 -1.00
C ALA A 108 -8.74 8.39 -0.81
N ALA A 109 -9.80 8.95 -0.21
CA ALA A 109 -9.86 10.37 0.13
C ALA A 109 -8.79 10.75 1.15
N ALA A 110 -8.63 9.94 2.20
CA ALA A 110 -7.61 10.13 3.22
C ALA A 110 -6.20 10.02 2.64
N GLY A 111 -5.94 8.96 1.87
CA GLY A 111 -4.65 8.72 1.21
C GLY A 111 -4.24 9.83 0.25
N SER A 112 -5.18 10.36 -0.53
CA SER A 112 -4.94 11.44 -1.49
C SER A 112 -4.70 12.80 -0.81
N LEU A 113 -5.46 13.11 0.24
CA LEU A 113 -5.54 14.46 0.81
C LEU A 113 -4.59 14.69 2.00
N CYS A 114 -4.04 13.65 2.61
CA CYS A 114 -3.22 13.79 3.82
C CYS A 114 -2.07 14.79 3.66
N ARG A 115 -1.35 14.74 2.54
CA ARG A 115 -0.24 15.67 2.26
C ARG A 115 -0.71 17.06 1.89
N SER A 116 -1.88 17.17 1.23
CA SER A 116 -2.48 18.46 0.88
C SER A 116 -2.93 19.21 2.12
N LEU A 117 -3.54 18.53 3.11
CA LEU A 117 -3.90 19.11 4.40
C LEU A 117 -2.70 19.71 5.13
N MET A 118 -1.54 19.04 5.07
CA MET A 118 -0.32 19.57 5.67
C MET A 118 0.15 20.84 4.94
N ARG A 119 0.16 20.83 3.61
CA ARG A 119 0.57 22.00 2.81
C ARG A 119 -0.38 23.19 2.95
N ASP A 120 -1.68 22.93 3.12
CA ASP A 120 -2.67 24.01 3.28
C ASP A 120 -2.48 24.78 4.61
N ARG A 121 -1.78 24.19 5.60
CA ARG A 121 -1.69 24.73 6.95
C ARG A 121 -0.27 25.06 7.41
N PHE A 122 0.75 24.39 6.87
CA PHE A 122 2.13 24.51 7.33
C PHE A 122 3.09 24.80 6.17
N GLU A 123 4.19 25.49 6.49
CA GLU A 123 5.23 25.85 5.52
C GLU A 123 6.64 25.54 6.09
N GLY A 124 7.62 25.53 5.22
CA GLY A 124 9.03 25.39 5.61
C GLY A 124 9.32 24.14 6.46
N ALA A 125 10.04 24.32 7.56
CA ALA A 125 10.47 23.23 8.45
C ALA A 125 9.30 22.54 9.16
N GLU A 126 8.21 23.25 9.46
CA GLU A 126 7.02 22.66 10.05
C GLU A 126 6.32 21.68 9.10
N LEU A 127 6.21 22.05 7.83
CA LEU A 127 5.62 21.17 6.80
C LEU A 127 6.42 19.86 6.68
N VAL A 128 7.76 19.94 6.68
CA VAL A 128 8.64 18.76 6.63
C VAL A 128 8.42 17.87 7.86
N ARG A 129 8.41 18.48 9.05
CA ARG A 129 8.21 17.77 10.34
C ARG A 129 6.87 17.05 10.37
N TYR A 130 5.77 17.71 10.02
CA TYR A 130 4.43 17.15 10.12
C TYR A 130 4.13 16.13 9.02
N ASN A 131 4.66 16.30 7.81
CA ASN A 131 4.66 15.24 6.79
C ASN A 131 5.44 14.00 7.26
N GLY A 132 6.48 14.18 8.05
CA GLY A 132 7.20 13.10 8.72
C GLY A 132 6.28 12.29 9.64
N TYR A 133 5.47 12.95 10.49
CA TYR A 133 4.51 12.25 11.35
C TYR A 133 3.42 11.51 10.56
N VAL A 134 2.92 12.10 9.47
CA VAL A 134 1.97 11.42 8.58
C VAL A 134 2.61 10.17 7.97
N SER A 135 3.86 10.28 7.51
CA SER A 135 4.60 9.14 6.96
C SER A 135 4.85 8.05 8.00
N MET A 136 5.15 8.42 9.26
CA MET A 136 5.26 7.45 10.36
C MET A 136 3.94 6.71 10.60
N GLY A 137 2.79 7.41 10.56
CA GLY A 137 1.48 6.78 10.68
C GLY A 137 1.20 5.77 9.55
N ILE A 138 1.53 6.13 8.31
CA ILE A 138 1.42 5.24 7.15
C ILE A 138 2.28 3.97 7.34
N MET A 139 3.47 4.12 7.88
CA MET A 139 4.44 3.02 8.04
C MET A 139 4.14 2.12 9.24
N LEU A 140 3.74 2.71 10.37
CA LEU A 140 3.49 1.95 11.61
C LEU A 140 2.16 1.18 11.57
N ALA A 141 1.16 1.67 10.84
CA ALA A 141 -0.15 1.04 10.79
C ALA A 141 -0.10 -0.41 10.23
N PRO A 142 0.56 -0.72 9.10
CA PRO A 142 0.72 -2.09 8.62
C PRO A 142 1.54 -2.99 9.56
N LEU A 143 2.42 -2.40 10.37
CA LEU A 143 3.20 -3.14 11.37
C LEU A 143 2.33 -3.57 12.56
N LEU A 144 1.48 -2.69 13.04
CA LEU A 144 0.66 -2.94 14.24
C LEU A 144 -0.66 -3.66 13.91
N ALA A 145 -1.19 -3.46 12.71
CA ALA A 145 -2.48 -4.03 12.32
C ALA A 145 -2.55 -5.55 12.39
N PRO A 146 -1.58 -6.33 11.88
CA PRO A 146 -1.63 -7.79 11.96
C PRO A 146 -1.61 -8.30 13.41
N LEU A 147 -0.88 -7.65 14.31
CA LEU A 147 -0.89 -8.01 15.74
C LEU A 147 -2.27 -7.79 16.36
N ALA A 148 -2.84 -6.61 16.13
CA ALA A 148 -4.18 -6.28 16.60
C ALA A 148 -5.22 -7.25 15.99
N GLY A 149 -5.10 -7.53 14.69
CA GLY A 149 -5.98 -8.44 13.96
C GLY A 149 -5.93 -9.86 14.46
N GLY A 150 -4.72 -10.43 14.64
CA GLY A 150 -4.56 -11.77 15.20
C GLY A 150 -5.09 -11.87 16.61
N TRP A 151 -4.86 -10.87 17.47
CA TRP A 151 -5.40 -10.83 18.82
C TRP A 151 -6.94 -10.73 18.84
N LEU A 152 -7.52 -9.85 18.01
CA LEU A 152 -8.96 -9.69 17.87
C LEU A 152 -9.60 -10.99 17.38
N ASN A 153 -9.01 -11.62 16.35
CA ASN A 153 -9.53 -12.86 15.80
C ASN A 153 -9.51 -13.99 16.82
N LEU A 154 -8.41 -14.14 17.56
CA LEU A 154 -8.25 -15.19 18.57
C LEU A 154 -9.31 -15.12 19.67
N HIS A 155 -9.70 -13.90 20.12
CA HIS A 155 -10.58 -13.73 21.27
C HIS A 155 -12.05 -13.49 20.88
N PHE A 156 -12.32 -12.91 19.72
CA PHE A 156 -13.66 -12.44 19.33
C PHE A 156 -14.10 -12.87 17.93
N GLY A 157 -13.26 -13.63 17.21
CA GLY A 157 -13.53 -14.04 15.84
C GLY A 157 -13.27 -12.94 14.81
N TRP A 158 -13.25 -13.33 13.53
CA TRP A 158 -12.84 -12.45 12.43
C TRP A 158 -13.72 -11.20 12.23
N GLN A 159 -15.01 -11.27 12.56
CA GLN A 159 -15.92 -10.11 12.45
C GLN A 159 -15.49 -8.95 13.34
N SER A 160 -14.85 -9.25 14.48
CA SER A 160 -14.38 -8.23 15.42
C SER A 160 -13.37 -7.25 14.81
N MET A 161 -12.59 -7.70 13.84
CA MET A 161 -11.66 -6.85 13.10
C MET A 161 -12.41 -5.77 12.28
N TYR A 162 -13.48 -6.16 11.61
CA TYR A 162 -14.32 -5.19 10.88
C TYR A 162 -15.16 -4.32 11.84
N GLY A 163 -15.54 -4.84 13.01
CA GLY A 163 -16.13 -4.06 14.10
C GLY A 163 -15.18 -2.97 14.60
N PHE A 164 -13.91 -3.31 14.77
CA PHE A 164 -12.84 -2.37 15.14
C PHE A 164 -12.66 -1.29 14.06
N LEU A 165 -12.61 -1.68 12.78
CA LEU A 165 -12.50 -0.74 11.65
C LEU A 165 -13.72 0.18 11.56
N LEU A 166 -14.93 -0.36 11.76
CA LEU A 166 -16.17 0.44 11.80
C LEU A 166 -16.14 1.44 12.94
N ALA A 167 -15.83 1.00 14.17
CA ALA A 167 -15.76 1.86 15.34
C ALA A 167 -14.73 2.98 15.16
N THR A 168 -13.53 2.64 14.67
CA THR A 168 -12.48 3.61 14.37
C THR A 168 -12.93 4.61 13.30
N GLY A 169 -13.54 4.13 12.21
CA GLY A 169 -14.08 4.97 11.14
C GLY A 169 -15.17 5.93 11.64
N LEU A 170 -16.09 5.45 12.46
CA LEU A 170 -17.15 6.28 13.08
C LEU A 170 -16.56 7.36 13.99
N VAL A 171 -15.59 7.02 14.83
CA VAL A 171 -14.91 7.99 15.70
C VAL A 171 -14.21 9.07 14.87
N ILE A 172 -13.45 8.67 13.84
CA ILE A 172 -12.77 9.61 12.96
C ILE A 172 -13.79 10.50 12.23
N LEU A 173 -14.85 9.91 11.67
CA LEU A 173 -15.91 10.66 10.97
C LEU A 173 -16.58 11.67 11.91
N LEU A 174 -16.90 11.26 13.15
CA LEU A 174 -17.49 12.13 14.15
C LEU A 174 -16.56 13.29 14.52
N VAL A 175 -15.29 13.00 14.84
CA VAL A 175 -14.31 14.03 15.18
C VAL A 175 -14.07 14.98 14.00
N MET A 176 -13.98 14.45 12.76
CA MET A 176 -13.86 15.25 11.56
C MET A 176 -15.07 16.15 11.34
N SER A 177 -16.28 15.63 11.53
CA SER A 177 -17.51 16.40 11.33
C SER A 177 -17.66 17.54 12.34
N LEU A 178 -17.28 17.33 13.58
CA LEU A 178 -17.42 18.29 14.68
C LEU A 178 -16.25 19.28 14.77
N CYS A 179 -15.02 18.81 14.57
CA CYS A 179 -13.82 19.59 14.91
C CYS A 179 -13.06 20.10 13.68
N PHE A 180 -13.16 19.42 12.53
CA PHE A 180 -12.38 19.81 11.37
C PHE A 180 -13.02 21.01 10.65
N ARG A 181 -12.22 22.05 10.46
CA ARG A 181 -12.59 23.24 9.66
C ARG A 181 -11.91 23.16 8.30
N GLU A 182 -12.55 23.75 7.29
CA GLU A 182 -12.00 23.82 5.94
C GLU A 182 -10.61 24.45 5.95
N THR A 183 -9.67 23.80 5.24
CA THR A 183 -8.28 24.28 5.11
C THR A 183 -8.02 24.99 3.80
N LEU A 184 -8.87 24.77 2.77
CA LEU A 184 -8.75 25.42 1.47
C LEU A 184 -9.81 26.53 1.33
N PRO A 185 -9.43 27.83 1.48
CA PRO A 185 -10.32 28.96 1.31
C PRO A 185 -10.98 28.96 -0.09
N ALA A 186 -12.20 29.50 -0.17
CA ALA A 186 -12.97 29.51 -1.43
C ALA A 186 -12.21 30.21 -2.57
N GLU A 187 -11.45 31.27 -2.24
CA GLU A 187 -10.67 32.08 -3.17
C GLU A 187 -9.49 31.32 -3.79
N ARG A 188 -9.01 30.27 -3.10
CA ARG A 188 -7.90 29.40 -3.56
C ARG A 188 -8.37 28.13 -4.25
N ARG A 189 -9.68 27.95 -4.42
CA ARG A 189 -10.25 26.80 -5.15
C ARG A 189 -10.13 27.01 -6.63
N HIS A 190 -9.31 26.22 -7.29
CA HIS A 190 -9.10 26.31 -8.72
C HIS A 190 -9.47 24.99 -9.40
N VAL A 191 -10.15 25.10 -10.54
CA VAL A 191 -10.38 23.97 -11.44
C VAL A 191 -9.25 23.96 -12.45
N GLN A 192 -8.14 23.31 -12.09
CA GLN A 192 -7.11 23.02 -13.09
C GLN A 192 -7.48 21.77 -13.87
N PRO A 193 -7.33 21.76 -15.21
CA PRO A 193 -7.51 20.54 -15.98
C PRO A 193 -6.37 19.57 -15.64
N MET A 194 -6.68 18.50 -14.91
CA MET A 194 -5.67 17.57 -14.40
C MET A 194 -5.15 16.61 -15.44
N LEU A 195 -5.97 16.29 -16.45
CA LEU A 195 -5.57 15.36 -17.49
C LEU A 195 -4.28 15.79 -18.21
N PRO A 196 -4.09 17.07 -18.59
CA PRO A 196 -2.82 17.54 -19.15
C PRO A 196 -1.62 17.39 -18.21
N ALA A 197 -1.83 17.65 -16.89
CA ALA A 197 -0.76 17.51 -15.92
C ALA A 197 -0.36 16.03 -15.72
N TYR A 198 -1.32 15.12 -15.68
CA TYR A 198 -1.04 13.67 -15.63
C TYR A 198 -0.36 13.21 -16.93
N GLN A 199 -0.82 13.64 -18.09
CA GLN A 199 -0.20 13.33 -19.37
C GLN A 199 1.24 13.83 -19.43
N TYR A 200 1.50 15.07 -19.01
CA TYR A 200 2.84 15.66 -18.97
C TYR A 200 3.80 14.80 -18.13
N VAL A 201 3.41 14.40 -16.93
CA VAL A 201 4.24 13.55 -16.06
C VAL A 201 4.43 12.15 -16.64
N LEU A 202 3.37 11.53 -17.18
CA LEU A 202 3.42 10.20 -17.76
C LEU A 202 4.20 10.12 -19.08
N HIS A 203 4.33 11.21 -19.83
CA HIS A 203 5.16 11.23 -21.05
C HIS A 203 6.66 11.22 -20.74
N HIS A 204 7.08 11.56 -19.52
CA HIS A 204 8.48 11.56 -19.16
C HIS A 204 9.00 10.13 -18.95
N GLY A 205 9.93 9.68 -19.82
CA GLY A 205 10.46 8.31 -19.83
C GLY A 205 11.07 7.88 -18.48
N GLY A 206 11.85 8.77 -17.85
CA GLY A 206 12.43 8.53 -16.53
C GLY A 206 11.37 8.30 -15.44
N PHE A 207 10.23 9.02 -15.50
CA PHE A 207 9.11 8.79 -14.58
C PHE A 207 8.48 7.42 -14.78
N ARG A 208 8.18 7.05 -16.03
CA ARG A 208 7.56 5.75 -16.35
C ARG A 208 8.40 4.57 -15.87
N ARG A 209 9.73 4.67 -15.99
CA ARG A 209 10.65 3.64 -15.49
C ARG A 209 10.57 3.48 -13.97
N GLN A 210 10.64 4.60 -13.23
CA GLN A 210 10.53 4.55 -11.77
C GLN A 210 9.15 4.07 -11.33
N LEU A 211 8.09 4.51 -12.02
CA LEU A 211 6.73 4.06 -11.79
C LEU A 211 6.60 2.54 -12.00
N GLY A 212 7.14 2.00 -13.10
CA GLY A 212 7.14 0.57 -13.38
C GLY A 212 7.87 -0.24 -12.29
N MET A 213 9.05 0.24 -11.85
CA MET A 213 9.78 -0.37 -10.72
C MET A 213 8.94 -0.39 -9.44
N LEU A 214 8.27 0.71 -9.12
CA LEU A 214 7.44 0.83 -7.92
C LEU A 214 6.20 -0.08 -7.99
N ILE A 215 5.51 -0.12 -9.14
CA ILE A 215 4.35 -1.01 -9.35
C ILE A 215 4.78 -2.47 -9.17
N ALA A 216 5.86 -2.90 -9.83
CA ALA A 216 6.33 -4.27 -9.76
C ALA A 216 6.75 -4.66 -8.33
N THR A 217 7.46 -3.77 -7.62
CA THR A 217 7.87 -4.00 -6.24
C THR A 217 6.66 -4.08 -5.31
N PHE A 218 5.71 -3.17 -5.45
CA PHE A 218 4.50 -3.14 -4.62
C PHE A 218 3.60 -4.36 -4.89
N ALA A 219 3.47 -4.77 -6.16
CA ALA A 219 2.73 -5.98 -6.52
C ALA A 219 3.29 -7.22 -5.82
N GLY A 220 4.62 -7.37 -5.79
CA GLY A 220 5.26 -8.47 -5.07
C GLY A 220 5.08 -8.41 -3.55
N LEU A 221 5.18 -7.21 -2.94
CA LEU A 221 4.91 -7.02 -1.51
C LEU A 221 3.49 -7.45 -1.15
N ILE A 222 2.51 -6.91 -1.86
CA ILE A 222 1.08 -7.17 -1.63
C ILE A 222 0.75 -8.64 -1.88
N LEU A 223 1.34 -9.26 -2.90
CA LEU A 223 1.17 -10.67 -3.16
C LEU A 223 1.69 -11.52 -1.99
N TYR A 224 2.90 -11.22 -1.50
CA TYR A 224 3.47 -11.91 -0.36
C TYR A 224 2.56 -11.75 0.88
N GLU A 225 2.14 -10.52 1.19
CA GLU A 225 1.24 -10.24 2.32
C GLU A 225 -0.08 -11.02 2.21
N ALA A 226 -0.71 -11.03 1.04
CA ALA A 226 -2.00 -11.67 0.82
C ALA A 226 -1.95 -13.20 0.89
N VAL A 227 -0.81 -13.81 0.55
CA VAL A 227 -0.69 -15.28 0.45
C VAL A 227 0.00 -15.88 1.66
N PHE A 228 0.83 -15.10 2.37
CA PHE A 228 1.65 -15.55 3.49
C PHE A 228 0.85 -16.34 4.54
N SER A 229 -0.26 -15.79 5.01
CA SER A 229 -1.04 -16.39 6.11
C SER A 229 -1.63 -17.75 5.73
N VAL A 230 -2.09 -17.88 4.48
CA VAL A 230 -2.64 -19.14 3.95
C VAL A 230 -1.53 -20.20 3.85
N LEU A 231 -0.35 -19.83 3.37
CA LEU A 231 0.79 -20.76 3.25
C LEU A 231 1.36 -21.14 4.61
N ALA A 232 1.53 -20.17 5.50
CA ALA A 232 2.04 -20.42 6.85
C ALA A 232 1.11 -21.33 7.67
N GLY A 233 -0.21 -21.11 7.58
CA GLY A 233 -1.20 -21.95 8.26
C GLY A 233 -1.19 -23.38 7.74
N ARG A 234 -1.01 -23.60 6.43
CA ARG A 234 -0.92 -24.96 5.85
C ARG A 234 0.33 -25.73 6.24
N GLN A 235 1.45 -25.04 6.47
CA GLN A 235 2.74 -25.68 6.75
C GLN A 235 3.01 -25.98 8.21
N GLY A 236 2.34 -25.27 9.15
CA GLY A 236 2.74 -25.31 10.55
C GLY A 236 1.64 -25.63 11.56
N ASN A 237 0.38 -25.85 11.17
CA ASN A 237 -0.76 -25.89 12.11
C ASN A 237 -0.76 -24.71 13.10
N LEU A 238 -0.39 -23.50 12.59
CA LEU A 238 -0.18 -22.30 13.38
C LEU A 238 -1.52 -21.61 13.69
N THR A 239 -1.63 -21.05 14.87
CA THR A 239 -2.73 -20.16 15.25
C THR A 239 -2.60 -18.80 14.54
N SER A 240 -3.70 -18.07 14.41
CA SER A 240 -3.70 -16.71 13.82
C SER A 240 -2.75 -15.76 14.57
N ALA A 241 -2.54 -15.95 15.87
CA ALA A 241 -1.59 -15.17 16.67
C ALA A 241 -0.12 -15.49 16.29
N GLU A 242 0.22 -16.75 16.12
CA GLU A 242 1.56 -17.18 15.67
C GLU A 242 1.84 -16.73 14.24
N ILE A 243 0.86 -16.85 13.34
CA ILE A 243 0.94 -16.31 11.98
C ILE A 243 1.20 -14.81 12.01
N SER A 244 0.52 -14.05 12.91
CA SER A 244 0.75 -12.61 13.06
C SER A 244 2.19 -12.29 13.45
N LEU A 245 2.78 -13.05 14.37
CA LEU A 245 4.16 -12.86 14.81
C LEU A 245 5.15 -13.14 13.66
N LEU A 246 4.94 -14.21 12.90
CA LEU A 246 5.77 -14.53 11.74
C LEU A 246 5.62 -13.51 10.61
N PHE A 247 4.40 -13.01 10.39
CA PHE A 247 4.09 -12.00 9.36
C PHE A 247 4.82 -10.67 9.61
N ILE A 248 5.07 -10.33 10.88
CA ILE A 248 5.73 -9.08 11.25
C ILE A 248 7.24 -9.13 11.04
N LEU A 249 7.87 -10.30 11.08
CA LEU A 249 9.34 -10.43 10.98
C LEU A 249 9.95 -9.77 9.73
N PRO A 250 9.34 -9.80 8.53
CA PRO A 250 9.81 -9.07 7.36
C PRO A 250 9.76 -7.54 7.47
N LEU A 251 8.82 -6.98 8.24
CA LEU A 251 8.57 -5.53 8.28
C LEU A 251 9.74 -4.70 8.85
N PRO A 252 10.42 -5.07 9.96
CA PRO A 252 11.62 -4.38 10.41
C PRO A 252 12.72 -4.32 9.35
N LEU A 253 12.82 -5.33 8.49
CA LEU A 253 13.81 -5.36 7.40
C LEU A 253 13.45 -4.38 6.27
N TYR A 254 12.16 -4.16 6.00
CA TYR A 254 11.70 -3.08 5.13
C TYR A 254 12.16 -1.70 5.67
N PHE A 255 11.95 -1.45 6.96
CA PHE A 255 12.40 -0.20 7.59
C PHE A 255 13.93 -0.08 7.57
N GLY A 256 14.65 -1.18 7.81
CA GLY A 256 16.12 -1.24 7.70
C GLY A 256 16.60 -0.87 6.30
N GLY A 257 15.93 -1.36 5.26
CA GLY A 257 16.20 -0.99 3.86
C GLY A 257 15.96 0.51 3.61
N ALA A 258 14.83 1.05 4.07
CA ALA A 258 14.50 2.46 3.93
C ALA A 258 15.48 3.36 4.71
N MET A 259 15.89 2.94 5.90
CA MET A 259 16.91 3.62 6.70
C MET A 259 18.29 3.61 6.01
N LEU A 260 18.66 2.48 5.42
CA LEU A 260 19.90 2.35 4.63
C LEU A 260 19.88 3.30 3.43
N ALA A 261 18.74 3.42 2.72
CA ALA A 261 18.56 4.39 1.64
C ALA A 261 18.85 5.81 2.13
N SER A 262 18.25 6.20 3.24
CA SER A 262 18.41 7.53 3.84
C SER A 262 19.87 7.81 4.27
N MET A 263 20.50 6.86 4.98
CA MET A 263 21.87 7.01 5.48
C MET A 263 22.91 7.07 4.35
N LYS A 264 22.66 6.39 3.24
CA LYS A 264 23.61 6.31 2.12
C LYS A 264 23.29 7.24 0.95
N ALA A 265 22.21 8.00 1.03
CA ALA A 265 21.76 8.92 -0.03
C ALA A 265 22.84 9.91 -0.49
N ALA A 266 23.70 10.38 0.42
CA ALA A 266 24.78 11.32 0.11
C ALA A 266 26.05 10.66 -0.47
N VAL A 267 26.20 9.33 -0.26
CA VAL A 267 27.47 8.61 -0.59
C VAL A 267 27.29 7.66 -1.76
N TRP A 268 26.14 7.02 -1.88
CA TRP A 268 25.89 6.04 -2.92
C TRP A 268 25.11 6.64 -4.09
N SER A 269 25.49 6.25 -5.31
CA SER A 269 24.69 6.62 -6.48
C SER A 269 23.32 5.94 -6.43
N VAL A 270 22.31 6.64 -6.96
CA VAL A 270 20.94 6.10 -7.09
C VAL A 270 20.95 4.73 -7.78
N ARG A 271 21.74 4.59 -8.85
CA ARG A 271 21.86 3.34 -9.59
C ARG A 271 22.41 2.20 -8.74
N ARG A 272 23.42 2.45 -7.89
CA ARG A 272 23.97 1.44 -6.95
C ARG A 272 22.91 0.98 -5.95
N MET A 273 22.14 1.93 -5.38
CA MET A 273 21.08 1.60 -4.44
C MET A 273 19.98 0.76 -5.11
N GLN A 274 19.60 1.12 -6.34
CA GLN A 274 18.58 0.37 -7.10
C GLN A 274 19.06 -1.06 -7.45
N TRP A 275 20.33 -1.26 -7.81
CA TRP A 275 20.89 -2.59 -8.04
C TRP A 275 20.94 -3.44 -6.77
N LEU A 276 21.34 -2.84 -5.64
CA LEU A 276 21.36 -3.54 -4.36
C LEU A 276 19.94 -3.93 -3.92
N ALA A 277 18.98 -3.03 -4.10
CA ALA A 277 17.57 -3.31 -3.85
C ALA A 277 17.05 -4.47 -4.72
N SER A 278 17.36 -4.45 -6.03
CA SER A 278 16.98 -5.51 -6.95
C SER A 278 17.60 -6.85 -6.57
N ALA A 279 18.85 -6.87 -6.10
CA ALA A 279 19.49 -8.07 -5.58
C ALA A 279 18.75 -8.64 -4.35
N GLY A 280 18.29 -7.77 -3.44
CA GLY A 280 17.46 -8.17 -2.30
C GLY A 280 16.13 -8.77 -2.73
N LEU A 281 15.44 -8.13 -3.69
CA LEU A 281 14.17 -8.62 -4.25
C LEU A 281 14.37 -10.00 -4.92
N LEU A 282 15.37 -10.14 -5.78
CA LEU A 282 15.68 -11.41 -6.46
C LEU A 282 16.07 -12.50 -5.46
N GLY A 283 16.98 -12.20 -4.52
CA GLY A 283 17.43 -13.16 -3.51
C GLY A 283 16.27 -13.63 -2.62
N GLY A 284 15.42 -12.70 -2.20
CA GLY A 284 14.19 -13.02 -1.44
C GLY A 284 13.25 -13.93 -2.23
N ALA A 285 12.99 -13.61 -3.49
CA ALA A 285 12.13 -14.41 -4.36
C ALA A 285 12.71 -15.83 -4.61
N VAL A 286 14.02 -15.95 -4.80
CA VAL A 286 14.69 -17.24 -4.96
C VAL A 286 14.56 -18.09 -3.69
N LEU A 287 14.72 -17.49 -2.49
CA LEU A 287 14.55 -18.21 -1.23
C LEU A 287 13.11 -18.70 -1.05
N VAL A 288 12.11 -17.87 -1.36
CA VAL A 288 10.69 -18.29 -1.30
C VAL A 288 10.45 -19.46 -2.26
N LEU A 289 10.96 -19.39 -3.48
CA LEU A 289 10.83 -20.46 -4.47
C LEU A 289 11.51 -21.75 -4.00
N ALA A 290 12.75 -21.65 -3.49
CA ALA A 290 13.49 -22.79 -2.97
C ALA A 290 12.79 -23.47 -1.80
N GLY A 291 12.14 -22.68 -0.90
CA GLY A 291 11.32 -23.24 0.18
C GLY A 291 10.13 -24.06 -0.32
N GLY A 292 9.56 -23.69 -1.47
CA GLY A 292 8.52 -24.51 -2.10
C GLY A 292 9.05 -25.84 -2.68
N LEU A 293 10.34 -25.92 -2.98
CA LEU A 293 11.02 -27.15 -3.46
C LEU A 293 11.53 -28.02 -2.31
N LEU A 294 11.73 -27.44 -1.13
CA LEU A 294 12.29 -28.07 0.08
C LEU A 294 11.28 -27.97 1.24
N PRO A 295 10.26 -28.83 1.29
CA PRO A 295 9.13 -28.69 2.23
C PRO A 295 9.55 -28.62 3.70
N GLU A 296 10.62 -29.32 4.09
CA GLU A 296 11.15 -29.31 5.47
C GLU A 296 11.62 -27.91 5.92
N LEU A 297 12.07 -27.07 4.99
CA LEU A 297 12.53 -25.71 5.22
C LEU A 297 11.52 -24.66 4.73
N GLY A 298 10.33 -25.09 4.28
CA GLY A 298 9.36 -24.25 3.58
C GLY A 298 9.02 -22.98 4.35
N LEU A 299 8.55 -23.10 5.58
CA LEU A 299 8.18 -21.96 6.42
C LEU A 299 9.37 -21.05 6.74
N PHE A 300 10.53 -21.64 7.07
CA PHE A 300 11.74 -20.86 7.33
C PHE A 300 12.17 -20.04 6.11
N MET A 301 12.19 -20.65 4.94
CA MET A 301 12.56 -19.97 3.69
C MET A 301 11.49 -18.97 3.24
N LEU A 302 10.20 -19.20 3.55
CA LEU A 302 9.14 -18.26 3.31
C LEU A 302 9.38 -16.96 4.11
N VAL A 303 9.64 -17.08 5.42
CA VAL A 303 9.87 -15.92 6.29
C VAL A 303 11.18 -15.20 5.95
N LEU A 304 12.28 -15.94 5.78
CA LEU A 304 13.61 -15.37 5.46
C LEU A 304 13.61 -14.70 4.09
N GLY A 305 13.03 -15.38 3.09
CA GLY A 305 12.91 -14.86 1.73
C GLY A 305 12.00 -13.62 1.67
N GLY A 306 10.88 -13.64 2.38
CA GLY A 306 10.04 -12.47 2.57
C GLY A 306 10.82 -11.32 3.20
N GLY A 307 11.57 -11.58 4.27
CA GLY A 307 12.41 -10.57 4.93
C GLY A 307 13.41 -9.91 3.98
N LEU A 308 14.10 -10.71 3.16
CA LEU A 308 15.06 -10.18 2.19
C LEU A 308 14.36 -9.40 1.06
N TYR A 309 13.18 -9.85 0.61
CA TYR A 309 12.35 -9.14 -0.36
C TYR A 309 11.90 -7.79 0.18
N PHE A 310 11.41 -7.74 1.43
CA PHE A 310 11.01 -6.52 2.11
C PHE A 310 12.17 -5.55 2.33
N ALA A 311 13.37 -6.04 2.66
CA ALA A 311 14.57 -5.20 2.76
C ALA A 311 14.91 -4.54 1.42
N GLY A 312 14.86 -5.31 0.32
CA GLY A 312 15.04 -4.79 -1.04
C GLY A 312 13.99 -3.73 -1.40
N ALA A 313 12.72 -4.01 -1.12
CA ALA A 313 11.62 -3.08 -1.35
C ALA A 313 11.77 -1.79 -0.53
N GLY A 314 12.11 -1.91 0.76
CA GLY A 314 12.37 -0.77 1.65
C GLY A 314 13.49 0.14 1.15
N LEU A 315 14.55 -0.45 0.58
CA LEU A 315 15.63 0.31 -0.05
C LEU A 315 15.16 0.98 -1.37
N LEU A 316 14.36 0.28 -2.18
CA LEU A 316 13.95 0.77 -3.50
C LEU A 316 12.93 1.90 -3.45
N PHE A 317 11.91 1.78 -2.58
CA PHE A 317 10.77 2.69 -2.55
C PHE A 317 11.16 4.17 -2.41
N PRO A 318 11.93 4.59 -1.37
CA PRO A 318 12.30 5.99 -1.21
C PRO A 318 13.20 6.49 -2.35
N VAL A 319 14.10 5.63 -2.85
CA VAL A 319 15.05 5.97 -3.93
C VAL A 319 14.31 6.19 -5.25
N ALA A 320 13.42 5.26 -5.63
CA ALA A 320 12.65 5.35 -6.86
C ALA A 320 11.64 6.49 -6.83
N THR A 321 10.95 6.68 -5.70
CA THR A 321 10.00 7.79 -5.50
C THR A 321 10.69 9.15 -5.63
N SER A 322 11.81 9.33 -4.93
CA SER A 322 12.58 10.59 -4.99
C SER A 322 13.05 10.89 -6.41
N LYS A 323 13.60 9.88 -7.10
CA LYS A 323 14.06 10.03 -8.49
C LYS A 323 12.92 10.31 -9.46
N ALA A 324 11.74 9.71 -9.25
CA ALA A 324 10.56 9.94 -10.07
C ALA A 324 10.02 11.35 -9.94
N VAL A 325 10.00 11.92 -8.72
CA VAL A 325 9.39 13.24 -8.45
C VAL A 325 10.37 14.39 -8.73
N ALA A 326 11.67 14.16 -8.63
CA ALA A 326 12.71 15.21 -8.76
C ALA A 326 12.56 16.13 -9.98
N PRO A 327 12.20 15.66 -11.20
CA PRO A 327 12.04 16.54 -12.36
C PRO A 327 10.80 17.45 -12.31
N PHE A 328 9.86 17.21 -11.40
CA PHE A 328 8.52 17.81 -11.39
C PHE A 328 8.27 18.71 -10.17
N SER A 329 9.15 19.68 -9.90
CA SER A 329 9.02 20.59 -8.76
C SER A 329 7.65 21.29 -8.69
N GLN A 330 7.10 21.74 -9.83
CA GLN A 330 5.79 22.39 -9.94
C GLN A 330 4.62 21.40 -9.96
N HIS A 331 4.85 20.13 -10.31
CA HIS A 331 3.86 19.06 -10.41
C HIS A 331 4.13 17.90 -9.43
N ALA A 332 4.89 18.15 -8.36
CA ALA A 332 5.27 17.11 -7.41
C ALA A 332 4.06 16.39 -6.77
N GLY A 333 2.95 17.11 -6.54
CA GLY A 333 1.70 16.52 -6.05
C GLY A 333 1.07 15.56 -7.07
N THR A 334 1.05 15.95 -8.36
CA THR A 334 0.56 15.13 -9.46
C THR A 334 1.41 13.87 -9.64
N ALA A 335 2.74 14.02 -9.63
CA ALA A 335 3.66 12.89 -9.71
C ALA A 335 3.50 11.92 -8.53
N GLY A 336 3.37 12.46 -7.30
CA GLY A 336 3.13 11.64 -6.11
C GLY A 336 1.78 10.90 -6.13
N ALA A 337 0.71 11.52 -6.62
CA ALA A 337 -0.60 10.89 -6.78
C ALA A 337 -0.55 9.76 -7.82
N LEU A 338 0.16 9.98 -8.95
CA LEU A 338 0.38 8.93 -9.94
C LEU A 338 1.16 7.74 -9.37
N LEU A 339 2.24 8.00 -8.61
CA LEU A 339 3.02 6.93 -8.00
C LEU A 339 2.18 6.09 -7.03
N GLY A 340 1.48 6.74 -6.11
CA GLY A 340 0.65 6.04 -5.12
C GLY A 340 -0.57 5.36 -5.75
N GLY A 341 -1.33 6.07 -6.57
CA GLY A 341 -2.54 5.55 -7.21
C GLY A 341 -2.24 4.38 -8.16
N CYS A 342 -1.21 4.52 -9.01
CA CYS A 342 -0.82 3.44 -9.92
C CYS A 342 -0.20 2.23 -9.20
N ALA A 343 0.56 2.44 -8.11
CA ALA A 343 1.11 1.33 -7.34
C ALA A 343 -0.02 0.49 -6.70
N ASN A 344 -0.99 1.15 -6.04
CA ASN A 344 -2.14 0.47 -5.44
C ASN A 344 -3.01 -0.23 -6.48
N LEU A 345 -3.33 0.47 -7.59
CA LEU A 345 -4.09 -0.10 -8.70
C LEU A 345 -3.36 -1.30 -9.32
N GLY A 346 -2.06 -1.16 -9.59
CA GLY A 346 -1.24 -2.23 -10.15
C GLY A 346 -1.14 -3.45 -9.23
N GLY A 347 -0.93 -3.22 -7.91
CA GLY A 347 -0.93 -4.29 -6.91
C GLY A 347 -2.28 -5.00 -6.83
N GLY A 348 -3.37 -4.25 -6.81
CA GLY A 348 -4.73 -4.81 -6.79
C GLY A 348 -5.07 -5.62 -8.05
N LEU A 349 -4.71 -5.11 -9.23
CA LEU A 349 -4.88 -5.83 -10.50
C LEU A 349 -4.03 -7.10 -10.55
N PHE A 350 -2.82 -7.06 -10.01
CA PHE A 350 -1.94 -8.23 -9.94
C PHE A 350 -2.54 -9.32 -9.05
N LEU A 351 -3.10 -8.96 -7.89
CA LEU A 351 -3.83 -9.90 -7.03
C LEU A 351 -5.09 -10.46 -7.71
N LEU A 352 -5.79 -9.64 -8.51
CA LEU A 352 -6.95 -10.12 -9.25
C LEU A 352 -6.54 -11.19 -10.27
N VAL A 353 -5.43 -10.97 -11.00
CA VAL A 353 -4.87 -11.96 -11.93
C VAL A 353 -4.40 -13.22 -11.18
N GLN A 354 -3.76 -13.05 -10.02
CA GLN A 354 -3.35 -14.16 -9.16
C GLN A 354 -4.55 -15.03 -8.73
N GLY A 355 -5.69 -14.40 -8.42
CA GLY A 355 -6.92 -15.12 -8.07
C GLY A 355 -7.49 -16.03 -9.17
N LEU A 356 -7.03 -15.88 -10.43
CA LEU A 356 -7.38 -16.75 -11.54
C LEU A 356 -6.48 -18.01 -11.66
N LEU A 357 -5.39 -18.07 -10.91
CA LEU A 357 -4.50 -19.23 -10.91
C LEU A 357 -5.12 -20.38 -10.11
N PRO A 358 -5.00 -21.63 -10.58
CA PRO A 358 -5.72 -22.77 -9.99
C PRO A 358 -5.29 -23.12 -8.57
N GLU A 359 -3.99 -23.01 -8.26
CA GLU A 359 -3.45 -23.26 -6.93
C GLU A 359 -2.30 -22.31 -6.61
N MET A 360 -2.34 -21.78 -5.37
CA MET A 360 -1.28 -20.93 -4.85
C MET A 360 -0.48 -21.72 -3.81
N ASP A 361 0.61 -22.27 -4.25
CA ASP A 361 1.64 -22.85 -3.37
C ASP A 361 2.84 -21.91 -3.25
N GLN A 362 3.82 -22.30 -2.44
CA GLN A 362 5.02 -21.50 -2.23
C GLN A 362 5.90 -21.39 -3.48
N ARG A 363 5.83 -22.36 -4.41
CA ARG A 363 6.57 -22.32 -5.68
C ARG A 363 5.99 -21.27 -6.60
N VAL A 364 4.67 -21.26 -6.73
CA VAL A 364 3.94 -20.25 -7.52
C VAL A 364 4.19 -18.86 -6.96
N LEU A 365 4.12 -18.69 -5.63
CA LEU A 365 4.46 -17.42 -4.98
C LEU A 365 5.89 -16.99 -5.33
N GLY A 366 6.88 -17.87 -5.14
CA GLY A 366 8.28 -17.58 -5.44
C GLY A 366 8.50 -17.22 -6.92
N GLY A 367 7.82 -17.93 -7.84
CA GLY A 367 7.88 -17.64 -9.27
C GLY A 367 7.31 -16.27 -9.64
N LEU A 368 6.18 -15.89 -9.05
CA LEU A 368 5.56 -14.57 -9.26
C LEU A 368 6.41 -13.44 -8.65
N LEU A 369 6.99 -13.66 -7.46
CA LEU A 369 7.94 -12.71 -6.86
C LEU A 369 9.19 -12.53 -7.74
N LEU A 370 9.69 -13.62 -8.35
CA LEU A 370 10.79 -13.55 -9.32
C LEU A 370 10.41 -12.76 -10.57
N ALA A 371 9.20 -12.95 -11.08
CA ALA A 371 8.69 -12.17 -12.20
C ALA A 371 8.62 -10.67 -11.86
N CYS A 372 8.11 -10.32 -10.68
CA CYS A 372 8.09 -8.93 -10.19
C CYS A 372 9.51 -8.36 -10.06
N ALA A 373 10.43 -9.10 -9.43
CA ALA A 373 11.82 -8.68 -9.28
C ALA A 373 12.55 -8.56 -10.63
N GLY A 374 12.26 -9.47 -11.57
CA GLY A 374 12.76 -9.42 -12.94
C GLY A 374 12.29 -8.17 -13.70
N LEU A 375 11.01 -7.77 -13.54
CA LEU A 375 10.49 -6.51 -14.08
C LEU A 375 11.21 -5.29 -13.49
N VAL A 376 11.53 -5.30 -12.19
CA VAL A 376 12.32 -4.22 -11.56
C VAL A 376 13.69 -4.12 -12.23
N VAL A 377 14.37 -5.24 -12.44
CA VAL A 377 15.65 -5.28 -13.13
C VAL A 377 15.52 -4.80 -14.58
N TRP A 378 14.49 -5.23 -15.29
CA TRP A 378 14.24 -4.81 -16.67
C TRP A 378 14.10 -3.29 -16.78
N PHE A 379 13.33 -2.65 -15.89
CA PHE A 379 13.22 -1.19 -15.85
C PHE A 379 14.53 -0.49 -15.43
N LEU A 380 15.46 -1.20 -14.79
CA LEU A 380 16.76 -0.68 -14.37
C LEU A 380 17.80 -0.72 -15.50
N LEU A 381 17.64 -1.62 -16.47
CA LEU A 381 18.53 -1.71 -17.62
C LEU A 381 18.46 -0.40 -18.46
N PRO A 382 19.59 0.06 -19.02
CA PRO A 382 19.56 1.19 -19.93
C PRO A 382 18.73 0.81 -21.17
N GLU A 383 17.92 1.76 -21.69
CA GLU A 383 17.47 1.64 -23.07
C GLU A 383 18.73 1.64 -23.94
N GLU A 384 18.83 0.75 -24.90
CA GLU A 384 19.69 0.96 -26.03
C GLU A 384 19.25 2.31 -26.66
N GLU A 385 20.10 3.33 -26.53
CA GLU A 385 19.90 4.55 -27.29
C GLU A 385 19.77 4.11 -28.75
N ALA A 386 18.57 4.26 -29.32
CA ALA A 386 18.39 4.11 -30.74
C ALA A 386 19.47 5.02 -31.40
N LEU A 387 20.41 4.40 -32.04
CA LEU A 387 21.44 5.11 -32.82
C LEU A 387 20.74 6.22 -33.56
N PRO A 388 21.19 7.49 -33.50
CA PRO A 388 20.62 8.55 -34.31
C PRO A 388 20.63 8.05 -35.73
N ALA A 389 19.47 8.11 -36.41
CA ALA A 389 19.35 7.72 -37.80
C ALA A 389 20.48 8.41 -38.56
N PRO A 390 21.26 7.69 -39.40
CA PRO A 390 22.31 8.29 -40.16
C PRO A 390 21.69 9.44 -40.97
N GLY A 391 22.24 10.63 -40.74
CA GLY A 391 21.72 11.87 -41.31
C GLY A 391 21.49 11.75 -42.81
N VAL A 392 20.31 12.18 -43.23
CA VAL A 392 19.99 12.54 -44.61
C VAL A 392 20.28 14.03 -44.77
#